data_9075d5d81e325855afec0bfdc9e24e3e
#
_entry.id   9075d5d81e325855afec0bfdc9e24e3e
#
_cell.length_a   1.000
_cell.length_b   1.000
_cell.length_c   1.000
_cell.angle_alpha   90.00
_cell.angle_beta   90.00
_cell.angle_gamma   90.00
#
_symmetry.space_group_name_H-M   'P 1'
#
loop_
_entity.id
_entity.type
_entity.pdbx_description
1 polymer ?
#
loop_
_entity_poly.entity_id
_entity_poly.type
_entity_poly.pdbx_seq_one_letter_code
_entity_poly.pdbx_strand_id
1 'polypeptide(L)'
;MCTVTVLRDPGRLLLAMNRDERRTRGDELVPREAGGGGRPAWIGPADGAKGGTWFGANDRGVIASLLNAYAAGDLALLGRDDLPSRGGIIPRLLEHGPEQARSWLRDHFDPSPFPSFTLVVLTPDWGETYSWRLEGGVALSAIPDSWSMTTSSLWRSGEVVAWRQARFEEWRLAGTPEIAGVPAFNLLEVAGRREWSPLMTRPISITRSLTQAELCAGADRVVMRYWRRDAESPISPGEPTAVTELELAEAATAS
;
A
#
# COMPACT_ATOMS: atom_id res chain seq x y z
N MET A 1 -7.13 -3.05 8.24
CA MET A 1 -7.29 -1.59 8.08
C MET A 1 -5.96 -1.05 7.64
N CYS A 2 -5.91 0.01 6.87
CA CYS A 2 -4.63 0.56 6.40
C CYS A 2 -4.82 2.01 5.97
N THR A 3 -3.72 2.76 5.90
CA THR A 3 -3.69 4.11 5.32
C THR A 3 -2.56 4.17 4.31
N VAL A 4 -2.87 4.60 3.10
CA VAL A 4 -1.91 4.78 2.01
C VAL A 4 -1.87 6.25 1.65
N THR A 5 -0.68 6.82 1.61
CA THR A 5 -0.39 8.16 1.12
C THR A 5 0.42 8.04 -0.15
N VAL A 6 0.07 8.81 -1.15
CA VAL A 6 0.69 8.81 -2.48
C VAL A 6 1.13 10.21 -2.83
N LEU A 7 2.35 10.33 -3.33
CA LEU A 7 2.79 11.46 -4.14
C LEU A 7 3.03 10.96 -5.56
N ARG A 8 2.41 11.62 -6.51
CA ARG A 8 2.70 11.47 -7.93
C ARG A 8 3.01 12.85 -8.49
N ASP A 9 4.23 13.08 -8.91
CA ASP A 9 4.64 14.27 -9.65
C ASP A 9 5.73 13.91 -10.68
N PRO A 10 6.06 14.77 -11.64
CA PRO A 10 7.06 14.49 -12.67
C PRO A 10 8.45 14.17 -12.14
N GLY A 11 8.75 14.59 -10.93
CA GLY A 11 10.07 14.39 -10.30
C GLY A 11 10.13 13.19 -9.37
N ARG A 12 8.96 12.68 -8.90
CA ARG A 12 8.95 11.71 -7.83
C ARG A 12 7.64 10.93 -7.75
N LEU A 13 7.75 9.63 -7.68
CA LEU A 13 6.67 8.74 -7.26
C LEU A 13 6.98 8.23 -5.86
N LEU A 14 6.03 8.40 -4.94
CA LEU A 14 6.13 7.87 -3.59
C LEU A 14 4.81 7.22 -3.19
N LEU A 15 4.89 6.03 -2.66
CA LEU A 15 3.77 5.34 -2.04
C LEU A 15 4.19 4.92 -0.64
N ALA A 16 3.47 5.38 0.39
CA ALA A 16 3.70 5.04 1.79
C ALA A 16 2.44 4.41 2.39
N MET A 17 2.58 3.30 3.10
CA MET A 17 1.47 2.54 3.66
C MET A 17 1.68 2.17 5.11
N ASN A 18 0.77 2.60 5.97
CA ASN A 18 0.60 2.06 7.32
C ASN A 18 -0.22 0.76 7.23
N ARG A 19 0.38 -0.34 7.64
CA ARG A 19 -0.32 -1.62 7.77
C ARG A 19 -0.90 -1.76 9.17
N ASP A 20 -2.21 -1.65 9.26
CA ASP A 20 -2.93 -1.90 10.51
C ASP A 20 -3.39 -3.35 10.56
N GLU A 21 -3.00 -4.09 11.59
CA GLU A 21 -3.30 -5.50 11.71
C GLU A 21 -3.61 -5.88 13.17
N ARG A 22 -4.19 -7.04 13.37
CA ARG A 22 -4.44 -7.60 14.71
C ARG A 22 -3.11 -7.82 15.44
N ARG A 23 -3.09 -7.56 16.75
CA ARG A 23 -1.91 -7.80 17.60
C ARG A 23 -1.51 -9.27 17.63
N THR A 24 -2.48 -10.18 17.45
CA THR A 24 -2.29 -11.64 17.43
C THR A 24 -1.85 -12.19 16.07
N ARG A 25 -1.74 -11.35 15.03
CA ARG A 25 -1.23 -11.79 13.72
C ARG A 25 0.23 -12.19 13.85
N GLY A 26 0.63 -13.28 13.16
CA GLY A 26 2.02 -13.70 13.08
C GLY A 26 2.96 -12.62 12.55
N ASP A 27 4.25 -12.84 12.68
CA ASP A 27 5.26 -11.85 12.30
C ASP A 27 5.26 -11.55 10.81
N GLU A 28 5.63 -10.31 10.51
CA GLU A 28 5.89 -9.82 9.18
C GLU A 28 7.36 -10.06 8.83
N LEU A 29 7.62 -10.44 7.58
CA LEU A 29 8.97 -10.49 7.05
C LEU A 29 9.31 -9.14 6.43
N VAL A 30 10.54 -8.66 6.67
CA VAL A 30 11.05 -7.44 6.04
C VAL A 30 11.05 -7.57 4.52
N PRO A 31 11.06 -6.46 3.77
CA PRO A 31 11.13 -6.50 2.32
C PRO A 31 12.31 -7.34 1.83
N ARG A 32 12.04 -8.14 0.82
CA ARG A 32 13.02 -8.99 0.13
C ARG A 32 12.70 -9.04 -1.34
N GLU A 33 13.70 -9.34 -2.12
CA GLU A 33 13.55 -9.58 -3.56
C GLU A 33 12.87 -10.93 -3.81
N ALA A 34 12.05 -10.95 -4.84
CA ALA A 34 11.36 -12.11 -5.37
C ALA A 34 11.11 -11.93 -6.87
N GLY A 35 10.63 -12.97 -7.56
CA GLY A 35 10.43 -12.94 -9.01
C GLY A 35 11.72 -13.24 -9.77
N GLY A 36 11.91 -12.64 -10.93
CA GLY A 36 13.02 -12.93 -11.84
C GLY A 36 12.76 -14.15 -12.74
N GLY A 37 13.82 -14.68 -13.37
CA GLY A 37 13.69 -15.87 -14.22
C GLY A 37 12.88 -15.63 -15.51
N GLY A 38 13.00 -14.45 -16.11
CA GLY A 38 12.26 -14.04 -17.32
C GLY A 38 10.99 -13.22 -17.04
N ARG A 39 10.65 -13.03 -15.77
CA ARG A 39 9.60 -12.09 -15.31
C ARG A 39 10.25 -10.93 -14.56
N PRO A 40 9.58 -9.79 -14.40
CA PRO A 40 10.07 -8.72 -13.55
C PRO A 40 10.47 -9.23 -12.15
N ALA A 41 11.63 -8.79 -11.67
CA ALA A 41 11.98 -8.91 -10.26
C ALA A 41 11.19 -7.87 -9.46
N TRP A 42 10.86 -8.17 -8.21
CA TRP A 42 10.14 -7.25 -7.35
C TRP A 42 10.60 -7.35 -5.90
N ILE A 43 10.40 -6.29 -5.14
CA ILE A 43 10.67 -6.22 -3.71
C ILE A 43 9.39 -5.96 -2.94
N GLY A 44 9.27 -6.53 -1.74
CA GLY A 44 8.13 -6.30 -0.85
C GLY A 44 8.24 -7.05 0.48
N PRO A 45 7.54 -6.57 1.54
CA PRO A 45 7.39 -7.32 2.78
C PRO A 45 6.49 -8.52 2.55
N ALA A 46 6.52 -9.50 3.46
CA ALA A 46 5.64 -10.65 3.37
C ALA A 46 4.92 -10.95 4.69
N ASP A 47 3.73 -11.51 4.59
CA ASP A 47 3.00 -12.08 5.71
C ASP A 47 3.67 -13.42 6.11
N GLY A 48 4.27 -13.48 7.27
CA GLY A 48 4.99 -14.68 7.74
C GLY A 48 4.08 -15.90 7.95
N ALA A 49 2.77 -15.68 8.11
CA ALA A 49 1.81 -16.77 8.32
C ALA A 49 1.22 -17.33 7.00
N LYS A 50 0.95 -16.45 6.00
CA LYS A 50 0.26 -16.84 4.75
C LYS A 50 1.12 -16.62 3.48
N GLY A 51 2.32 -16.05 3.60
CA GLY A 51 3.29 -15.88 2.50
C GLY A 51 2.93 -14.82 1.45
N GLY A 52 1.77 -14.17 1.54
CA GLY A 52 1.38 -13.10 0.63
C GLY A 52 1.95 -11.74 1.01
N THR A 53 1.73 -10.73 0.17
CA THR A 53 2.13 -9.35 0.46
C THR A 53 0.97 -8.37 0.30
N TRP A 54 1.11 -7.21 0.92
CA TRP A 54 0.19 -6.06 0.84
C TRP A 54 0.83 -4.85 0.15
N PHE A 55 2.12 -4.97 -0.22
CA PHE A 55 2.91 -3.90 -0.78
C PHE A 55 4.05 -4.44 -1.62
N GLY A 56 4.39 -3.80 -2.72
CA GLY A 56 5.57 -4.17 -3.51
C GLY A 56 5.88 -3.19 -4.62
N ALA A 57 7.09 -3.32 -5.15
CA ALA A 57 7.55 -2.58 -6.32
C ALA A 57 8.41 -3.50 -7.19
N ASN A 58 8.33 -3.35 -8.53
CA ASN A 58 9.12 -4.16 -9.45
C ASN A 58 10.17 -3.34 -10.22
N ASP A 59 11.06 -4.05 -10.91
CA ASP A 59 12.15 -3.51 -11.73
C ASP A 59 11.66 -2.81 -13.01
N ARG A 60 10.36 -2.77 -13.26
CA ARG A 60 9.73 -2.03 -14.38
C ARG A 60 9.04 -0.75 -13.92
N GLY A 61 9.22 -0.36 -12.67
CA GLY A 61 8.66 0.87 -12.10
C GLY A 61 7.18 0.77 -11.69
N VAL A 62 6.61 -0.43 -11.56
CA VAL A 62 5.28 -0.61 -10.98
C VAL A 62 5.39 -0.67 -9.47
N ILE A 63 4.71 0.23 -8.76
CA ILE A 63 4.60 0.25 -7.29
C ILE A 63 3.13 0.01 -6.93
N ALA A 64 2.85 -0.91 -6.02
CA ALA A 64 1.48 -1.26 -5.66
C ALA A 64 1.29 -1.51 -4.16
N SER A 65 0.10 -1.16 -3.67
CA SER A 65 -0.36 -1.52 -2.33
C SER A 65 -1.80 -1.99 -2.33
N LEU A 66 -2.15 -2.85 -1.37
CA LEU A 66 -3.48 -3.42 -1.22
C LEU A 66 -4.04 -3.15 0.18
N LEU A 67 -5.21 -2.52 0.23
CA LEU A 67 -5.99 -2.31 1.44
C LEU A 67 -7.22 -3.22 1.43
N ASN A 68 -7.49 -3.86 2.56
CA ASN A 68 -8.79 -4.50 2.75
C ASN A 68 -9.89 -3.43 2.76
N ALA A 69 -10.95 -3.64 2.02
CA ALA A 69 -12.16 -2.86 2.14
C ALA A 69 -13.22 -3.60 2.98
N TYR A 70 -14.14 -2.85 3.54
CA TYR A 70 -15.13 -3.38 4.46
C TYR A 70 -16.50 -2.78 4.13
N ALA A 71 -17.25 -3.46 3.29
CA ALA A 71 -18.67 -3.22 3.06
C ALA A 71 -19.53 -4.11 3.99
N ALA A 72 -20.83 -3.88 4.03
CA ALA A 72 -21.71 -4.67 4.88
C ALA A 72 -21.65 -6.18 4.57
N GLY A 73 -21.60 -6.56 3.30
CA GLY A 73 -21.45 -7.95 2.86
C GLY A 73 -20.12 -8.61 3.24
N ASP A 74 -19.04 -7.84 3.40
CA ASP A 74 -17.74 -8.38 3.80
C ASP A 74 -17.70 -8.90 5.23
N LEU A 75 -18.56 -8.39 6.11
CA LEU A 75 -18.60 -8.81 7.51
C LEU A 75 -18.92 -10.30 7.66
N ALA A 76 -19.75 -10.85 6.78
CA ALA A 76 -20.10 -12.27 6.76
C ALA A 76 -18.94 -13.15 6.27
N LEU A 77 -17.93 -12.56 5.64
CA LEU A 77 -16.75 -13.25 5.10
C LEU A 77 -15.55 -13.20 6.04
N LEU A 78 -15.63 -12.44 7.13
CA LEU A 78 -14.53 -12.33 8.10
C LEU A 78 -14.27 -13.68 8.78
N GLY A 79 -13.01 -14.12 8.72
CA GLY A 79 -12.59 -15.38 9.35
C GLY A 79 -12.81 -16.64 8.52
N ARG A 80 -13.35 -16.53 7.31
CA ARG A 80 -13.45 -17.66 6.38
C ARG A 80 -12.08 -17.98 5.80
N ASP A 81 -11.64 -19.23 5.95
CA ASP A 81 -10.36 -19.73 5.45
C ASP A 81 -10.48 -20.39 4.05
N ASP A 82 -11.70 -20.60 3.58
CA ASP A 82 -12.01 -21.16 2.26
C ASP A 82 -11.93 -20.12 1.11
N LEU A 83 -11.81 -18.85 1.44
CA LEU A 83 -11.66 -17.78 0.44
C LEU A 83 -10.17 -17.55 0.09
N PRO A 84 -9.88 -17.24 -1.19
CA PRO A 84 -8.51 -16.95 -1.59
C PRO A 84 -7.96 -15.71 -0.87
N SER A 85 -6.67 -15.80 -0.52
CA SER A 85 -5.98 -14.69 0.13
C SER A 85 -5.70 -13.58 -0.88
N ARG A 86 -6.13 -12.35 -0.56
CA ARG A 86 -5.79 -11.13 -1.33
C ARG A 86 -4.28 -10.88 -1.43
N GLY A 87 -3.48 -11.44 -0.51
CA GLY A 87 -2.02 -11.31 -0.52
C GLY A 87 -1.32 -11.89 -1.75
N GLY A 88 -2.01 -12.70 -2.56
CA GLY A 88 -1.51 -13.19 -3.84
C GLY A 88 -1.73 -12.24 -5.02
N ILE A 89 -2.49 -11.15 -4.85
CA ILE A 89 -2.83 -10.23 -5.95
C ILE A 89 -1.61 -9.40 -6.35
N ILE A 90 -0.92 -8.79 -5.39
CA ILE A 90 0.27 -7.94 -5.65
C ILE A 90 1.39 -8.71 -6.36
N PRO A 91 1.81 -9.91 -5.94
CA PRO A 91 2.83 -10.67 -6.67
C PRO A 91 2.49 -10.87 -8.15
N ARG A 92 1.23 -11.22 -8.45
CA ARG A 92 0.77 -11.39 -9.84
C ARG A 92 0.78 -10.09 -10.64
N LEU A 93 0.37 -8.99 -10.03
CA LEU A 93 0.42 -7.67 -10.66
C LEU A 93 1.86 -7.27 -11.00
N LEU A 94 2.80 -7.53 -10.10
CA LEU A 94 4.21 -7.18 -10.25
C LEU A 94 4.98 -8.07 -11.25
N GLU A 95 4.35 -9.13 -11.77
CA GLU A 95 4.87 -9.91 -12.92
C GLU A 95 4.78 -9.13 -14.25
N HIS A 96 4.21 -7.94 -14.24
CA HIS A 96 3.91 -7.13 -15.42
C HIS A 96 4.65 -5.78 -15.40
N GLY A 97 5.03 -5.28 -16.57
CA GLY A 97 5.40 -3.88 -16.75
C GLY A 97 4.17 -2.95 -16.72
N PRO A 98 4.34 -1.62 -16.77
CA PRO A 98 3.25 -0.65 -16.57
C PRO A 98 2.01 -0.91 -17.43
N GLU A 99 2.15 -1.02 -18.75
CA GLU A 99 1.01 -1.20 -19.66
C GLU A 99 0.35 -2.57 -19.51
N GLN A 100 1.16 -3.63 -19.34
CA GLN A 100 0.62 -4.98 -19.12
C GLN A 100 -0.09 -5.08 -17.76
N ALA A 101 0.40 -4.40 -16.72
CA ALA A 101 -0.26 -4.33 -15.42
C ALA A 101 -1.64 -3.68 -15.52
N ARG A 102 -1.76 -2.61 -16.31
CA ARG A 102 -3.02 -1.91 -16.56
C ARG A 102 -4.02 -2.80 -17.33
N SER A 103 -3.56 -3.43 -18.41
CA SER A 103 -4.40 -4.36 -19.18
C SER A 103 -4.79 -5.57 -18.32
N TRP A 104 -3.85 -6.14 -17.56
CA TRP A 104 -4.16 -7.25 -16.68
C TRP A 104 -5.27 -6.91 -15.67
N LEU A 105 -5.21 -5.76 -15.02
CA LEU A 105 -6.24 -5.33 -14.06
C LEU A 105 -7.61 -5.11 -14.70
N ARG A 106 -7.66 -4.64 -15.95
CA ARG A 106 -8.90 -4.25 -16.62
C ARG A 106 -9.56 -5.40 -17.35
N ASP A 107 -8.76 -6.25 -17.99
CA ASP A 107 -9.25 -7.19 -18.99
C ASP A 107 -9.10 -8.66 -18.58
N HIS A 108 -8.19 -8.96 -17.62
CA HIS A 108 -7.81 -10.35 -17.31
C HIS A 108 -7.95 -10.74 -15.84
N PHE A 109 -7.99 -9.78 -14.93
CA PHE A 109 -8.09 -10.06 -13.50
C PHE A 109 -9.56 -10.19 -13.08
N ASP A 110 -9.93 -11.38 -12.61
CA ASP A 110 -11.23 -11.62 -11.99
C ASP A 110 -11.13 -11.40 -10.47
N PRO A 111 -11.71 -10.33 -9.92
CA PRO A 111 -11.73 -10.07 -8.48
C PRO A 111 -12.82 -10.82 -7.73
N SER A 112 -13.78 -11.45 -8.43
CA SER A 112 -15.00 -12.03 -7.84
C SER A 112 -14.77 -13.08 -6.74
N PRO A 113 -13.69 -13.89 -6.76
CA PRO A 113 -13.41 -14.83 -5.69
C PRO A 113 -12.95 -14.19 -4.38
N PHE A 114 -12.55 -12.90 -4.40
CA PHE A 114 -11.94 -12.23 -3.24
C PHE A 114 -12.97 -11.41 -2.46
N PRO A 115 -12.84 -11.31 -1.12
CA PRO A 115 -13.50 -10.27 -0.35
C PRO A 115 -13.08 -8.87 -0.84
N SER A 116 -13.89 -7.85 -0.59
CA SER A 116 -13.64 -6.47 -1.04
C SER A 116 -12.24 -5.95 -0.68
N PHE A 117 -11.63 -5.23 -1.60
CA PHE A 117 -10.32 -4.60 -1.45
C PHE A 117 -10.19 -3.32 -2.28
N THR A 118 -9.11 -2.61 -2.04
CA THR A 118 -8.65 -1.49 -2.88
C THR A 118 -7.18 -1.70 -3.19
N LEU A 119 -6.82 -1.70 -4.47
CA LEU A 119 -5.43 -1.59 -4.93
C LEU A 119 -5.13 -0.14 -5.26
N VAL A 120 -3.94 0.30 -4.90
CA VAL A 120 -3.34 1.57 -5.33
C VAL A 120 -2.13 1.19 -6.17
N VAL A 121 -2.09 1.61 -7.42
CA VAL A 121 -1.01 1.29 -8.35
C VAL A 121 -0.43 2.58 -8.91
N LEU A 122 0.89 2.70 -8.86
CA LEU A 122 1.67 3.80 -9.41
C LEU A 122 2.67 3.28 -10.42
N THR A 123 2.82 4.03 -11.50
CA THR A 123 3.87 3.87 -12.50
C THR A 123 4.33 5.27 -12.95
N PRO A 124 5.45 5.40 -13.67
CA PRO A 124 5.86 6.69 -14.23
C PRO A 124 4.78 7.34 -15.11
N ASP A 125 4.03 6.54 -15.86
CA ASP A 125 3.10 7.03 -16.87
C ASP A 125 1.68 7.23 -16.35
N TRP A 126 1.26 6.45 -15.36
CA TRP A 126 -0.08 6.50 -14.81
C TRP A 126 -0.15 6.09 -13.34
N GLY A 127 -1.20 6.53 -12.66
CA GLY A 127 -1.57 6.07 -11.32
C GLY A 127 -3.07 5.81 -11.24
N GLU A 128 -3.47 4.68 -10.70
CA GLU A 128 -4.88 4.30 -10.56
C GLU A 128 -5.17 3.62 -9.20
N THR A 129 -6.36 3.88 -8.71
CA THR A 129 -6.98 3.12 -7.63
C THR A 129 -8.00 2.16 -8.24
N TYR A 130 -7.80 0.86 -8.03
CA TYR A 130 -8.72 -0.21 -8.42
C TYR A 130 -9.48 -0.67 -7.18
N SER A 131 -10.77 -0.41 -7.13
CA SER A 131 -11.64 -0.76 -6.01
C SER A 131 -12.59 -1.88 -6.38
N TRP A 132 -12.51 -3.00 -5.68
CA TRP A 132 -13.45 -4.11 -5.77
C TRP A 132 -14.40 -4.11 -4.56
N ARG A 133 -15.69 -4.20 -4.82
CA ARG A 133 -16.74 -4.33 -3.80
C ARG A 133 -17.71 -5.45 -4.19
N LEU A 134 -18.02 -6.33 -3.24
CA LEU A 134 -18.93 -7.46 -3.47
C LEU A 134 -20.29 -7.05 -4.07
N GLU A 135 -20.84 -5.94 -3.60
CA GLU A 135 -22.15 -5.46 -4.05
C GLU A 135 -22.06 -4.35 -5.12
N GLY A 136 -20.87 -3.78 -5.33
CA GLY A 136 -20.67 -2.62 -6.21
C GLY A 136 -19.83 -2.90 -7.45
N GLY A 137 -19.23 -4.07 -7.55
CA GLY A 137 -18.32 -4.40 -8.64
C GLY A 137 -16.99 -3.66 -8.59
N VAL A 138 -16.40 -3.46 -9.74
CA VAL A 138 -15.12 -2.77 -9.94
C VAL A 138 -15.35 -1.29 -10.21
N ALA A 139 -14.58 -0.44 -9.52
CA ALA A 139 -14.47 0.99 -9.81
C ALA A 139 -13.00 1.38 -9.97
N LEU A 140 -12.71 2.18 -11.00
CA LEU A 140 -11.39 2.72 -11.29
C LEU A 140 -11.40 4.22 -11.08
N SER A 141 -10.34 4.76 -10.47
CA SER A 141 -10.15 6.20 -10.29
C SER A 141 -8.69 6.56 -10.54
N ALA A 142 -8.47 7.58 -11.35
CA ALA A 142 -7.12 8.10 -11.57
C ALA A 142 -6.57 8.74 -10.28
N ILE A 143 -5.29 8.54 -10.03
CA ILE A 143 -4.54 9.21 -8.96
C ILE A 143 -4.04 10.55 -9.51
N PRO A 144 -4.34 11.68 -8.85
CA PRO A 144 -3.93 13.00 -9.32
C PRO A 144 -2.40 13.17 -9.26
N ASP A 145 -1.89 14.11 -10.07
CA ASP A 145 -0.48 14.54 -10.03
C ASP A 145 -0.23 15.46 -8.83
N SER A 146 -0.38 14.91 -7.65
CA SER A 146 -0.23 15.59 -6.37
C SER A 146 -0.28 14.57 -5.23
N TRP A 147 -0.30 15.06 -3.99
CA TRP A 147 -0.59 14.23 -2.84
C TRP A 147 -2.03 13.73 -2.82
N SER A 148 -2.20 12.44 -2.57
CA SER A 148 -3.51 11.81 -2.37
C SER A 148 -3.46 10.75 -1.26
N MET A 149 -4.63 10.35 -0.77
CA MET A 149 -4.73 9.39 0.33
C MET A 149 -5.89 8.42 0.11
N THR A 150 -5.63 7.15 0.39
CA THR A 150 -6.63 6.08 0.46
C THR A 150 -6.56 5.43 1.83
N THR A 151 -7.68 5.26 2.49
CA THR A 151 -7.72 4.62 3.82
C THR A 151 -8.92 3.72 3.98
N SER A 152 -8.81 2.76 4.88
CA SER A 152 -9.91 1.85 5.22
C SER A 152 -9.98 1.63 6.74
N SER A 153 -11.15 1.31 7.25
CA SER A 153 -11.37 0.94 8.65
C SER A 153 -12.51 -0.05 8.76
N LEU A 154 -12.34 -1.13 9.51
CA LEU A 154 -13.44 -2.03 9.87
C LEU A 154 -14.28 -1.43 11.00
N TRP A 155 -13.62 -0.77 11.95
CA TRP A 155 -14.27 -0.16 13.12
C TRP A 155 -14.69 1.26 12.80
N ARG A 156 -15.97 1.60 13.01
CA ARG A 156 -16.56 2.92 12.74
C ARG A 156 -16.14 3.46 11.37
N SER A 157 -16.28 2.63 10.33
CA SER A 157 -15.67 2.84 9.01
C SER A 157 -15.89 4.25 8.45
N GLY A 158 -17.15 4.70 8.33
CA GLY A 158 -17.46 6.02 7.77
C GLY A 158 -16.83 7.18 8.55
N GLU A 159 -16.90 7.12 9.88
CA GLU A 159 -16.40 8.18 10.75
C GLU A 159 -14.86 8.26 10.73
N VAL A 160 -14.18 7.10 10.85
CA VAL A 160 -12.71 7.05 10.82
C VAL A 160 -12.16 7.49 9.47
N VAL A 161 -12.76 7.05 8.38
CA VAL A 161 -12.37 7.46 7.02
C VAL A 161 -12.56 8.96 6.85
N ALA A 162 -13.73 9.51 7.20
CA ALA A 162 -14.00 10.94 7.10
C ALA A 162 -13.03 11.78 7.96
N TRP A 163 -12.73 11.31 9.18
CA TRP A 163 -11.78 12.00 10.07
C TRP A 163 -10.36 12.01 9.48
N ARG A 164 -9.88 10.86 8.96
CA ARG A 164 -8.56 10.78 8.32
C ARG A 164 -8.49 11.65 7.07
N GLN A 165 -9.55 11.70 6.27
CA GLN A 165 -9.62 12.58 5.10
C GLN A 165 -9.51 14.06 5.50
N ALA A 166 -10.25 14.50 6.53
CA ALA A 166 -10.15 15.88 7.01
C ALA A 166 -8.72 16.21 7.51
N ARG A 167 -8.09 15.32 8.27
CA ARG A 167 -6.70 15.51 8.73
C ARG A 167 -5.69 15.48 7.58
N PHE A 168 -5.91 14.65 6.57
CA PHE A 168 -5.08 14.62 5.38
C PHE A 168 -5.15 15.94 4.59
N GLU A 169 -6.36 16.49 4.41
CA GLU A 169 -6.52 17.79 3.75
C GLU A 169 -5.85 18.93 4.54
N GLU A 170 -5.95 18.94 5.85
CA GLU A 170 -5.24 19.92 6.68
C GLU A 170 -3.71 19.79 6.52
N TRP A 171 -3.18 18.57 6.54
CA TRP A 171 -1.76 18.31 6.33
C TRP A 171 -1.32 18.76 4.93
N ARG A 172 -2.11 18.44 3.91
CA ARG A 172 -1.86 18.84 2.52
C ARG A 172 -1.84 20.34 2.33
N LEU A 173 -2.78 21.06 2.96
CA LEU A 173 -2.86 22.52 2.91
C LEU A 173 -1.76 23.21 3.72
N ALA A 174 -1.24 22.58 4.74
CA ALA A 174 -0.12 23.07 5.54
C ALA A 174 1.26 22.92 4.84
N GLY A 175 1.30 22.46 3.58
CA GLY A 175 2.54 22.33 2.82
C GLY A 175 3.15 20.93 2.84
N THR A 176 2.38 19.92 3.21
CA THR A 176 2.77 18.49 3.10
C THR A 176 4.16 18.19 3.68
N PRO A 177 4.41 18.44 4.98
CA PRO A 177 5.71 18.21 5.54
C PRO A 177 6.09 16.73 5.53
N GLU A 178 7.36 16.46 5.23
CA GLU A 178 7.98 15.16 5.41
C GLU A 178 8.95 15.22 6.60
N ILE A 179 9.12 14.09 7.29
CA ILE A 179 10.09 13.90 8.34
C ILE A 179 11.06 12.80 7.89
N ALA A 180 12.31 13.16 7.64
CA ALA A 180 13.32 12.25 7.09
C ALA A 180 12.84 11.51 5.80
N GLY A 181 12.14 12.22 4.92
CA GLY A 181 11.61 11.69 3.66
C GLY A 181 10.34 10.83 3.78
N VAL A 182 9.75 10.75 4.97
CA VAL A 182 8.48 10.05 5.23
C VAL A 182 7.36 11.07 5.34
N PRO A 183 6.21 10.89 4.67
CA PRO A 183 5.07 11.78 4.84
C PRO A 183 4.65 11.86 6.31
N ALA A 184 4.71 13.05 6.91
CA ALA A 184 4.40 13.24 8.33
C ALA A 184 2.98 12.78 8.69
N PHE A 185 2.07 12.77 7.72
CA PHE A 185 0.73 12.23 7.89
C PHE A 185 0.74 10.74 8.29
N ASN A 186 1.62 9.92 7.72
CA ASN A 186 1.73 8.49 8.07
C ASN A 186 2.28 8.28 9.50
N LEU A 187 2.99 9.27 10.03
CA LEU A 187 3.54 9.25 11.40
C LEU A 187 2.58 9.88 12.43
N LEU A 188 1.45 10.42 11.97
CA LEU A 188 0.52 11.15 12.83
C LEU A 188 -0.18 10.23 13.83
N GLU A 189 0.06 10.48 15.12
CA GLU A 189 -0.70 9.93 16.24
C GLU A 189 -1.24 11.09 17.08
N VAL A 190 -2.56 11.28 17.09
CA VAL A 190 -3.21 12.38 17.80
C VAL A 190 -3.59 11.94 19.20
N ALA A 191 -3.14 12.68 20.22
CA ALA A 191 -3.49 12.43 21.62
C ALA A 191 -5.02 12.46 21.80
N GLY A 192 -5.56 11.45 22.50
CA GLY A 192 -7.01 11.28 22.68
C GLY A 192 -7.75 10.78 21.43
N ARG A 193 -7.05 10.53 20.33
CA ARG A 193 -7.59 10.01 19.05
C ARG A 193 -6.69 8.94 18.42
N ARG A 194 -5.89 8.24 19.21
CA ARG A 194 -4.96 7.19 18.76
C ARG A 194 -5.65 6.11 17.94
N GLU A 195 -6.90 5.78 18.28
CA GLU A 195 -7.70 4.76 17.57
C GLU A 195 -8.14 5.20 16.16
N TRP A 196 -8.12 6.51 15.89
CA TRP A 196 -8.51 7.13 14.61
C TRP A 196 -7.31 7.48 13.75
N SER A 197 -6.16 7.69 14.38
CA SER A 197 -4.93 8.20 13.75
C SER A 197 -4.42 7.30 12.63
N PRO A 198 -3.69 7.83 11.63
CA PRO A 198 -2.97 7.03 10.65
C PRO A 198 -1.97 6.07 11.29
N LEU A 199 -1.18 6.53 12.27
CA LEU A 199 -0.37 5.66 13.13
C LEU A 199 -1.25 5.16 14.28
N MET A 200 -2.06 4.15 14.00
CA MET A 200 -3.19 3.71 14.81
C MET A 200 -2.76 2.81 15.97
N THR A 201 -3.42 3.00 17.13
CA THR A 201 -3.34 2.10 18.29
C THR A 201 -4.73 1.83 18.84
N ARG A 202 -5.13 0.55 18.86
CA ARG A 202 -6.40 0.04 19.41
C ARG A 202 -6.16 -1.17 20.31
N PRO A 203 -7.12 -1.57 21.13
CA PRO A 203 -6.97 -2.75 22.02
C PRO A 203 -6.58 -4.02 21.27
N ILE A 204 -7.24 -4.32 20.14
CA ILE A 204 -7.07 -5.59 19.40
C ILE A 204 -6.22 -5.45 18.12
N SER A 205 -5.90 -4.24 17.68
CA SER A 205 -5.15 -3.98 16.45
C SER A 205 -4.25 -2.76 16.58
N ILE A 206 -3.22 -2.71 15.78
CA ILE A 206 -2.21 -1.64 15.80
C ILE A 206 -1.65 -1.47 14.39
N THR A 207 -1.15 -0.27 14.06
CA THR A 207 -0.23 -0.12 12.92
C THR A 207 1.03 -0.92 13.25
N ARG A 208 1.27 -1.99 12.53
CA ARG A 208 2.43 -2.89 12.77
C ARG A 208 3.67 -2.48 12.00
N SER A 209 3.46 -1.89 10.85
CA SER A 209 4.55 -1.42 10.01
C SER A 209 4.15 -0.22 9.16
N LEU A 210 5.15 0.54 8.77
CA LEU A 210 5.12 1.51 7.69
C LEU A 210 6.04 0.99 6.59
N THR A 211 5.54 0.92 5.36
CA THR A 211 6.32 0.59 4.17
C THR A 211 6.23 1.77 3.20
N GLN A 212 7.35 2.17 2.65
CA GLN A 212 7.44 3.22 1.64
C GLN A 212 8.26 2.74 0.47
N ALA A 213 7.77 2.92 -0.75
CA ALA A 213 8.55 2.79 -1.97
C ALA A 213 8.62 4.14 -2.68
N GLU A 214 9.78 4.43 -3.25
CA GLU A 214 10.09 5.69 -3.89
C GLU A 214 10.84 5.45 -5.20
N LEU A 215 10.43 6.17 -6.24
CA LEU A 215 11.11 6.23 -7.53
C LEU A 215 11.23 7.70 -7.93
N CYS A 216 12.45 8.20 -8.02
CA CYS A 216 12.75 9.55 -8.48
C CYS A 216 12.96 9.57 -10.00
N ALA A 217 12.62 10.68 -10.65
CA ALA A 217 12.86 10.85 -12.08
C ALA A 217 14.37 10.72 -12.39
N GLY A 218 14.69 9.93 -13.40
CA GLY A 218 16.07 9.65 -13.79
C GLY A 218 16.84 8.73 -12.84
N ALA A 219 16.19 8.21 -11.79
CA ALA A 219 16.80 7.17 -10.97
C ALA A 219 16.84 5.83 -11.72
N ASP A 220 17.87 5.06 -11.42
CA ASP A 220 18.09 3.73 -11.96
C ASP A 220 17.51 2.61 -11.08
N ARG A 221 16.84 3.00 -9.98
CA ARG A 221 16.33 2.06 -8.97
C ARG A 221 15.08 2.54 -8.26
N VAL A 222 14.31 1.58 -7.75
CA VAL A 222 13.27 1.79 -6.73
C VAL A 222 13.90 1.57 -5.37
N VAL A 223 13.64 2.48 -4.42
CA VAL A 223 14.08 2.34 -3.03
C VAL A 223 12.88 2.04 -2.16
N MET A 224 12.91 0.93 -1.43
CA MET A 224 11.88 0.56 -0.45
C MET A 224 12.45 0.66 0.95
N ARG A 225 11.76 1.42 1.81
CA ARG A 225 12.06 1.55 3.24
C ARG A 225 10.94 0.92 4.05
N TYR A 226 11.30 0.21 5.10
CA TYR A 226 10.36 -0.50 5.95
C TYR A 226 10.67 -0.22 7.42
N TRP A 227 9.65 0.17 8.16
CA TRP A 227 9.72 0.39 9.60
C TRP A 227 8.77 -0.59 10.29
N ARG A 228 9.31 -1.48 11.11
CA ARG A 228 8.51 -2.27 12.04
C ARG A 228 8.18 -1.40 13.24
N ARG A 229 6.96 -1.46 13.69
CA ARG A 229 6.55 -0.81 14.93
C ARG A 229 6.54 -1.81 16.06
N ASP A 230 7.44 -1.64 17.02
CA ASP A 230 7.50 -2.46 18.21
C ASP A 230 6.48 -1.98 19.25
N ALA A 231 5.51 -2.84 19.58
CA ALA A 231 4.42 -2.53 20.49
C ALA A 231 3.70 -1.21 20.14
N GLU A 232 3.71 -0.23 21.04
CA GLU A 232 3.07 1.08 20.86
C GLU A 232 4.10 2.21 20.69
N SER A 233 5.34 1.86 20.41
CA SER A 233 6.40 2.84 20.21
C SER A 233 6.15 3.70 18.98
N PRO A 234 6.56 4.98 18.97
CA PRO A 234 6.59 5.77 17.76
C PRO A 234 7.50 5.14 16.70
N ILE A 235 7.20 5.38 15.44
CA ILE A 235 8.12 5.06 14.35
C ILE A 235 9.18 6.18 14.26
N SER A 236 10.46 5.79 14.29
CA SER A 236 11.59 6.72 14.06
C SER A 236 11.87 6.82 12.56
N PRO A 237 11.42 7.87 11.86
CA PRO A 237 11.45 7.89 10.39
C PRO A 237 12.87 7.88 9.80
N GLY A 238 13.87 8.39 10.52
CA GLY A 238 15.29 8.36 10.11
C GLY A 238 15.96 6.98 10.24
N GLU A 239 15.31 6.01 10.88
CA GLU A 239 15.90 4.71 11.22
C GLU A 239 14.99 3.57 10.72
N PRO A 240 14.95 3.28 9.40
CA PRO A 240 14.18 2.15 8.90
C PRO A 240 14.74 0.82 9.42
N THR A 241 13.83 -0.12 9.72
CA THR A 241 14.21 -1.50 10.10
C THR A 241 14.91 -2.23 8.94
N ALA A 242 14.53 -1.91 7.70
CA ALA A 242 15.17 -2.40 6.49
C ALA A 242 15.09 -1.38 5.35
N VAL A 243 16.12 -1.36 4.53
CA VAL A 243 16.16 -0.67 3.23
C VAL A 243 16.49 -1.72 2.18
N THR A 244 15.70 -1.75 1.12
CA THR A 244 15.91 -2.66 -0.03
C THR A 244 15.84 -1.83 -1.29
N GLU A 245 16.81 -2.01 -2.17
CA GLU A 245 16.87 -1.34 -3.46
C GLU A 245 16.71 -2.38 -4.57
N LEU A 246 16.04 -2.00 -5.65
CA LEU A 246 15.86 -2.83 -6.82
C LEU A 246 16.22 -1.98 -8.06
N GLU A 247 17.23 -2.42 -8.80
CA GLU A 247 17.63 -1.76 -10.04
C GLU A 247 16.51 -1.89 -11.08
N LEU A 248 16.27 -0.80 -11.80
CA LEU A 248 15.33 -0.83 -12.91
C LEU A 248 15.95 -1.58 -14.09
N ALA A 249 15.24 -2.52 -14.65
CA ALA A 249 15.64 -3.16 -15.87
C ALA A 249 15.60 -2.14 -17.02
N GLU A 250 16.64 -2.16 -17.87
CA GLU A 250 16.65 -1.34 -19.07
C GLU A 250 15.35 -1.51 -19.85
N ALA A 251 14.76 -0.40 -20.32
CA ALA A 251 13.61 -0.46 -21.18
C ALA A 251 13.97 -1.33 -22.39
N ALA A 252 13.28 -2.46 -22.55
CA ALA A 252 13.45 -3.26 -23.74
C ALA A 252 13.14 -2.35 -24.94
N THR A 253 14.17 -1.94 -25.66
CA THR A 253 14.01 -1.23 -26.93
C THR A 253 13.17 -2.12 -27.81
N ALA A 254 11.93 -1.71 -28.08
CA ALA A 254 11.06 -2.40 -29.02
C ALA A 254 11.75 -2.39 -30.37
N SER A 255 12.21 -3.58 -30.78
CA SER A 255 12.79 -3.83 -32.11
C SER A 255 11.67 -3.95 -33.13
#